data_108ab5f1279c62bbc7c925d8f146728d
#
_entry.id   108ab5f1279c62bbc7c925d8f146728d
#
_cell.length_a   1.000
_cell.length_b   1.000
_cell.length_c   1.000
_cell.angle_alpha   90.00
_cell.angle_beta   90.00
_cell.angle_gamma   90.00
#
_symmetry.space_group_name_H-M   'P 1'
#
loop_
_entity.id
_entity.type
_entity.pdbx_description
1 polymer ?
#
loop_
_entity_poly.entity_id
_entity_poly.type
_entity_poly.pdbx_seq_one_letter_code
_entity_poly.pdbx_strand_id
1 'polypeptide(L)'
;SGTPKTYLNYQHLLLHQIDPGLYPPNATYFQEPPGFFQKYKVHIISLLVILVLLITIGILRVHLFIQKQKGKDKELRIARQAQDLNQKYQLVLKASNMMTWTWDVRAEIIECNNVYLTQRSARDKGVNGIFKMSPNEFYSGVYPDDLDRLRDKMEALASGEGQPVDEEIRYLDDTGENYIWIEIYAITGKTDPVGKPIYLIG
;
A
#
# COMPACT_ATOMS: atom_id res chain seq x y z
N SER A 1 66.81 5.61 -53.39
CA SER A 1 67.61 6.59 -52.63
C SER A 1 66.81 6.93 -51.38
N GLY A 2 67.14 6.28 -50.23
CA GLY A 2 66.56 6.59 -48.96
C GLY A 2 67.25 7.81 -48.36
N THR A 3 66.44 8.75 -47.89
CA THR A 3 66.93 9.88 -47.10
C THR A 3 67.62 9.36 -45.84
N PRO A 4 68.79 9.81 -45.45
CA PRO A 4 69.50 9.36 -44.27
C PRO A 4 68.69 9.72 -43.05
N LYS A 5 68.35 8.74 -42.21
CA LYS A 5 67.68 8.99 -40.92
C LYS A 5 68.70 9.37 -39.87
N THR A 6 68.57 10.55 -39.30
CA THR A 6 69.41 11.01 -38.20
C THR A 6 68.88 10.50 -36.89
N TYR A 7 69.70 9.79 -36.14
CA TYR A 7 69.31 9.29 -34.79
C TYR A 7 70.06 10.11 -33.70
N LEU A 8 69.36 10.68 -32.77
CA LEU A 8 69.91 11.51 -31.68
C LEU A 8 69.52 10.97 -30.33
N ASN A 9 70.47 10.95 -29.41
CA ASN A 9 70.19 10.58 -28.04
C ASN A 9 69.70 11.81 -27.27
N TYR A 10 68.41 11.77 -26.89
CA TYR A 10 67.75 12.86 -26.18
C TYR A 10 68.43 13.21 -24.83
N GLN A 11 68.90 12.20 -24.08
CA GLN A 11 69.63 12.36 -22.84
C GLN A 11 70.93 13.10 -23.01
N HIS A 12 71.67 12.83 -24.08
CA HIS A 12 72.91 13.54 -24.39
C HIS A 12 72.68 15.01 -24.75
N LEU A 13 71.62 15.31 -25.48
CA LEU A 13 71.24 16.67 -25.83
C LEU A 13 70.94 17.50 -24.59
N LEU A 14 70.23 16.88 -23.62
CA LEU A 14 69.95 17.51 -22.31
C LEU A 14 71.24 17.71 -21.49
N LEU A 15 72.11 16.70 -21.46
CA LEU A 15 73.37 16.79 -20.68
C LEU A 15 74.26 17.92 -21.15
N HIS A 16 74.32 18.17 -22.45
CA HIS A 16 75.09 19.25 -23.06
C HIS A 16 74.34 20.57 -23.13
N GLN A 17 73.16 20.70 -22.50
CA GLN A 17 72.33 21.91 -22.43
C GLN A 17 72.08 22.55 -23.82
N ILE A 18 71.93 21.73 -24.86
CA ILE A 18 71.62 22.21 -26.22
C ILE A 18 70.16 22.72 -26.19
N ASP A 19 69.93 23.91 -26.70
CA ASP A 19 68.64 24.53 -26.79
C ASP A 19 67.66 23.65 -27.56
N PRO A 20 66.51 23.24 -26.97
CA PRO A 20 65.48 22.45 -27.64
C PRO A 20 64.97 23.03 -28.97
N GLY A 21 65.04 24.36 -29.13
CA GLY A 21 64.71 25.05 -30.39
C GLY A 21 65.65 24.71 -31.55
N LEU A 22 66.81 24.16 -31.27
CA LEU A 22 67.80 23.74 -32.27
C LEU A 22 67.68 22.24 -32.67
N TYR A 23 66.74 21.52 -32.05
CA TYR A 23 66.56 20.09 -32.35
C TYR A 23 66.00 19.88 -33.75
N PRO A 24 66.65 19.04 -34.60
CA PRO A 24 66.16 18.81 -35.90
C PRO A 24 64.76 18.15 -35.92
N PRO A 25 63.77 18.72 -36.62
CA PRO A 25 62.39 18.21 -36.57
C PRO A 25 62.24 16.84 -37.19
N ASN A 26 63.15 16.42 -38.02
CA ASN A 26 63.14 15.14 -38.77
C ASN A 26 64.06 14.08 -38.16
N ALA A 27 64.66 14.30 -37.01
CA ALA A 27 65.52 13.34 -36.32
C ALA A 27 64.66 12.36 -35.51
N THR A 28 65.14 11.11 -35.41
CA THR A 28 64.52 10.14 -34.48
C THR A 28 65.26 10.19 -33.17
N TYR A 29 64.56 10.60 -32.11
CA TYR A 29 65.10 10.70 -30.77
C TYR A 29 64.92 9.37 -30.04
N PHE A 30 65.99 8.81 -29.48
CA PHE A 30 65.92 7.67 -28.57
C PHE A 30 66.25 8.13 -27.14
N GLN A 31 65.71 7.38 -26.16
CA GLN A 31 65.74 7.74 -24.75
C GLN A 31 65.00 9.06 -24.43
N GLU A 32 64.02 9.44 -25.26
CA GLU A 32 63.11 10.53 -24.93
C GLU A 32 62.24 10.12 -23.75
N PRO A 33 62.10 10.95 -22.71
CA PRO A 33 61.23 10.64 -21.59
C PRO A 33 59.77 10.55 -22.08
N PRO A 34 59.04 9.57 -21.60
CA PRO A 34 57.63 9.43 -22.02
C PRO A 34 56.85 10.71 -21.71
N GLY A 35 56.08 11.18 -22.70
CA GLY A 35 55.25 12.37 -22.54
C GLY A 35 54.25 12.22 -21.37
N PHE A 36 53.79 13.34 -20.87
CA PHE A 36 52.89 13.41 -19.68
C PHE A 36 51.73 12.40 -19.77
N PHE A 37 51.02 12.35 -20.88
CA PHE A 37 49.93 11.41 -21.11
C PHE A 37 50.37 9.95 -21.09
N GLN A 38 51.52 9.64 -21.62
CA GLN A 38 52.06 8.27 -21.69
C GLN A 38 52.48 7.81 -20.28
N LYS A 39 53.09 8.70 -19.50
CA LYS A 39 53.52 8.45 -18.11
C LYS A 39 52.35 8.24 -17.16
N TYR A 40 51.23 9.00 -17.30
CA TYR A 40 50.09 8.97 -16.42
C TYR A 40 48.84 8.29 -16.98
N LYS A 41 48.95 7.65 -18.15
CA LYS A 41 47.84 7.02 -18.86
C LYS A 41 47.00 6.11 -17.97
N VAL A 42 47.62 5.25 -17.18
CA VAL A 42 46.92 4.32 -16.28
C VAL A 42 46.14 5.08 -15.18
N HIS A 43 46.74 6.12 -14.62
CA HIS A 43 46.10 6.91 -13.55
C HIS A 43 44.92 7.73 -14.09
N ILE A 44 45.04 8.29 -15.29
CA ILE A 44 43.95 9.03 -15.95
C ILE A 44 42.78 8.09 -16.24
N ILE A 45 43.05 6.90 -16.77
CA ILE A 45 42.00 5.90 -17.06
C ILE A 45 41.35 5.45 -15.76
N SER A 46 42.11 5.15 -14.70
CA SER A 46 41.53 4.73 -13.42
C SER A 46 40.63 5.81 -12.79
N LEU A 47 41.07 7.08 -12.91
CA LEU A 47 40.27 8.21 -12.39
C LEU A 47 38.95 8.39 -13.14
N LEU A 48 38.98 8.23 -14.47
CA LEU A 48 37.78 8.25 -15.31
C LEU A 48 36.81 7.09 -14.95
N VAL A 49 37.32 5.89 -14.74
CA VAL A 49 36.52 4.73 -14.34
C VAL A 49 35.84 4.98 -12.99
N ILE A 50 36.60 5.51 -12.00
CA ILE A 50 36.06 5.85 -10.68
C ILE A 50 34.96 6.91 -10.82
N LEU A 51 35.20 7.94 -11.62
CA LEU A 51 34.20 8.99 -11.85
C LEU A 51 32.89 8.44 -12.44
N VAL A 52 32.99 7.57 -13.46
CA VAL A 52 31.82 6.92 -14.06
C VAL A 52 31.08 6.07 -13.04
N LEU A 53 31.80 5.30 -12.21
CA LEU A 53 31.20 4.49 -11.14
C LEU A 53 30.45 5.36 -10.12
N LEU A 54 31.02 6.49 -9.70
CA LEU A 54 30.37 7.40 -8.77
C LEU A 54 29.09 8.01 -9.35
N ILE A 55 29.11 8.39 -10.63
CA ILE A 55 27.95 8.92 -11.35
C ILE A 55 26.85 7.85 -11.43
N THR A 56 27.19 6.62 -11.79
CA THR A 56 26.21 5.52 -11.90
C THR A 56 25.57 5.18 -10.55
N ILE A 57 26.36 5.14 -9.47
CA ILE A 57 25.86 4.94 -8.10
C ILE A 57 24.92 6.09 -7.71
N GLY A 58 25.28 7.33 -8.03
CA GLY A 58 24.45 8.50 -7.78
C GLY A 58 23.09 8.42 -8.47
N ILE A 59 23.08 8.09 -9.74
CA ILE A 59 21.85 7.92 -10.53
C ILE A 59 20.98 6.79 -9.96
N LEU A 60 21.58 5.66 -9.61
CA LEU A 60 20.87 4.53 -9.01
C LEU A 60 20.20 4.90 -7.68
N ARG A 61 20.92 5.63 -6.81
CA ARG A 61 20.37 6.11 -5.53
C ARG A 61 19.18 7.04 -5.73
N VAL A 62 19.29 7.99 -6.66
CA VAL A 62 18.18 8.91 -6.98
C VAL A 62 16.98 8.13 -7.53
N HIS A 63 17.20 7.17 -8.41
CA HIS A 63 16.14 6.34 -8.96
C HIS A 63 15.39 5.54 -7.89
N LEU A 64 16.13 4.88 -6.99
CA LEU A 64 15.55 4.12 -5.86
C LEU A 64 14.79 5.05 -4.89
N PHE A 65 15.30 6.25 -4.64
CA PHE A 65 14.62 7.23 -3.79
C PHE A 65 13.28 7.67 -4.39
N ILE A 66 13.24 7.97 -5.70
CA ILE A 66 12.01 8.35 -6.41
C ILE A 66 10.99 7.21 -6.38
N GLN A 67 11.41 5.97 -6.60
CA GLN A 67 10.52 4.80 -6.55
C GLN A 67 9.91 4.62 -5.14
N LYS A 68 10.72 4.77 -4.09
CA LYS A 68 10.26 4.68 -2.71
C LYS A 68 9.24 5.79 -2.35
N GLN A 69 9.44 6.99 -2.86
CA GLN A 69 8.49 8.11 -2.69
C GLN A 69 7.15 7.80 -3.38
N LYS A 70 7.19 7.36 -4.65
CA LYS A 70 5.97 7.02 -5.40
C LYS A 70 5.15 5.90 -4.73
N GLY A 71 5.81 4.92 -4.10
CA GLY A 71 5.14 3.87 -3.33
C GLY A 71 4.36 4.44 -2.14
N LYS A 72 5.00 5.29 -1.33
CA LYS A 72 4.36 5.94 -0.17
C LYS A 72 3.19 6.84 -0.57
N ASP A 73 3.33 7.62 -1.63
CA ASP A 73 2.26 8.49 -2.11
C ASP A 73 1.04 7.68 -2.57
N LYS A 74 1.25 6.53 -3.19
CA LYS A 74 0.17 5.63 -3.61
C LYS A 74 -0.59 5.06 -2.41
N GLU A 75 0.13 4.58 -1.39
CA GLU A 75 -0.48 4.08 -0.14
C GLU A 75 -1.30 5.17 0.57
N LEU A 76 -0.74 6.38 0.68
CA LEU A 76 -1.41 7.53 1.28
C LEU A 76 -2.69 7.92 0.52
N ARG A 77 -2.65 7.89 -0.81
CA ARG A 77 -3.83 8.18 -1.65
C ARG A 77 -4.92 7.15 -1.44
N ILE A 78 -4.57 5.85 -1.42
CA ILE A 78 -5.53 4.76 -1.16
C ILE A 78 -6.14 4.91 0.23
N ALA A 79 -5.33 5.17 1.25
CA ALA A 79 -5.81 5.37 2.62
C ALA A 79 -6.76 6.58 2.73
N ARG A 80 -6.45 7.71 2.09
CA ARG A 80 -7.33 8.88 2.05
C ARG A 80 -8.65 8.60 1.33
N GLN A 81 -8.60 7.94 0.17
CA GLN A 81 -9.82 7.56 -0.56
C GLN A 81 -10.71 6.63 0.25
N ALA A 82 -10.13 5.64 0.96
CA ALA A 82 -10.86 4.75 1.84
C ALA A 82 -11.49 5.51 3.01
N GLN A 83 -10.77 6.48 3.59
CA GLN A 83 -11.27 7.32 4.66
C GLN A 83 -12.43 8.22 4.19
N ASP A 84 -12.28 8.89 3.03
CA ASP A 84 -13.32 9.74 2.45
C ASP A 84 -14.59 8.93 2.13
N LEU A 85 -14.42 7.73 1.56
CA LEU A 85 -15.52 6.83 1.26
C LEU A 85 -16.24 6.40 2.56
N ASN A 86 -15.48 6.03 3.58
CA ASN A 86 -16.05 5.66 4.87
C ASN A 86 -16.80 6.81 5.52
N GLN A 87 -16.28 8.04 5.48
CA GLN A 87 -16.99 9.21 5.99
C GLN A 87 -18.29 9.46 5.23
N LYS A 88 -18.28 9.40 3.90
CA LYS A 88 -19.51 9.53 3.10
C LYS A 88 -20.52 8.44 3.42
N TYR A 89 -20.07 7.20 3.56
CA TYR A 89 -20.90 6.07 3.95
C TYR A 89 -21.56 6.29 5.31
N GLN A 90 -20.80 6.72 6.32
CA GLN A 90 -21.33 7.02 7.65
C GLN A 90 -22.36 8.17 7.63
N LEU A 91 -22.14 9.20 6.80
CA LEU A 91 -23.09 10.30 6.64
C LEU A 91 -24.41 9.82 6.02
N VAL A 92 -24.35 8.97 4.99
CA VAL A 92 -25.55 8.41 4.34
C VAL A 92 -26.35 7.55 5.33
N LEU A 93 -25.69 6.65 6.04
CA LEU A 93 -26.34 5.81 7.05
C LEU A 93 -27.04 6.66 8.12
N LYS A 94 -26.34 7.69 8.62
CA LYS A 94 -26.89 8.60 9.62
C LYS A 94 -28.08 9.40 9.09
N ALA A 95 -27.98 9.90 7.85
CA ALA A 95 -29.08 10.69 7.24
C ALA A 95 -30.29 9.82 6.92
N SER A 96 -30.10 8.56 6.58
CA SER A 96 -31.17 7.59 6.27
C SER A 96 -31.75 6.90 7.50
N ASN A 97 -31.24 7.20 8.69
CA ASN A 97 -31.62 6.50 9.92
C ASN A 97 -31.42 4.98 9.84
N MET A 98 -30.41 4.56 9.05
CA MET A 98 -30.08 3.15 8.82
C MET A 98 -28.95 2.71 9.73
N MET A 99 -28.97 1.45 10.09
CA MET A 99 -27.95 0.75 10.84
C MET A 99 -27.37 -0.37 9.98
N THR A 100 -26.06 -0.58 10.06
CA THR A 100 -25.44 -1.77 9.47
C THR A 100 -25.04 -2.74 10.56
N TRP A 101 -25.11 -4.01 10.23
CA TRP A 101 -24.70 -5.08 11.11
C TRP A 101 -24.00 -6.19 10.35
N THR A 102 -23.19 -6.96 11.04
CA THR A 102 -22.53 -8.16 10.53
C THR A 102 -22.74 -9.29 11.53
N TRP A 103 -23.19 -10.42 11.08
CA TRP A 103 -23.31 -11.62 11.89
C TRP A 103 -22.23 -12.63 11.49
N ASP A 104 -21.25 -12.84 12.40
CA ASP A 104 -20.34 -13.99 12.29
C ASP A 104 -21.09 -15.25 12.68
N VAL A 105 -21.37 -16.09 11.66
CA VAL A 105 -22.21 -17.28 11.82
C VAL A 105 -21.52 -18.33 12.70
N ARG A 106 -20.18 -18.41 12.66
CA ARG A 106 -19.40 -19.41 13.44
C ARG A 106 -19.24 -18.98 14.89
N ALA A 107 -18.98 -17.70 15.10
CA ALA A 107 -18.81 -17.15 16.45
C ALA A 107 -20.14 -16.88 17.17
N GLU A 108 -21.28 -16.92 16.44
CA GLU A 108 -22.61 -16.53 16.91
C GLU A 108 -22.64 -15.11 17.50
N ILE A 109 -21.95 -14.19 16.83
CA ILE A 109 -21.84 -12.79 17.25
C ILE A 109 -22.40 -11.89 16.14
N ILE A 110 -23.32 -11.01 16.52
CA ILE A 110 -23.80 -9.91 15.70
C ILE A 110 -23.09 -8.64 16.14
N GLU A 111 -22.38 -7.99 15.22
CA GLU A 111 -21.75 -6.68 15.40
C GLU A 111 -22.59 -5.62 14.72
N CYS A 112 -23.11 -4.66 15.48
CA CYS A 112 -23.89 -3.53 14.97
C CYS A 112 -23.06 -2.25 15.03
N ASN A 113 -23.08 -1.49 13.92
CA ASN A 113 -22.40 -0.21 13.83
C ASN A 113 -23.45 0.90 13.94
N ASN A 114 -23.88 1.25 15.15
CA ASN A 114 -24.72 2.41 15.34
C ASN A 114 -24.92 2.95 16.76
N VAL A 115 -25.28 4.24 16.70
CA VAL A 115 -25.58 5.14 17.83
C VAL A 115 -26.96 4.91 18.44
N TYR A 116 -27.94 4.37 17.69
CA TYR A 116 -29.35 4.30 18.16
C TYR A 116 -29.65 3.15 19.12
N LEU A 117 -28.96 2.02 19.03
CA LEU A 117 -29.09 0.93 20.01
C LEU A 117 -28.25 1.15 21.27
N THR A 118 -27.42 2.18 21.32
CA THR A 118 -26.51 2.44 22.43
C THR A 118 -27.23 3.04 23.66
N GLN A 119 -28.45 3.54 23.56
CA GLN A 119 -29.17 4.05 24.69
C GLN A 119 -29.67 2.92 25.60
N ARG A 120 -30.05 1.77 25.06
CA ARG A 120 -30.48 0.58 25.82
C ARG A 120 -29.35 -0.09 26.60
N SER A 121 -28.11 0.05 26.10
CA SER A 121 -26.91 -0.50 26.73
C SER A 121 -25.93 0.59 27.18
N ALA A 122 -26.40 1.56 27.94
CA ALA A 122 -25.52 2.56 28.55
C ALA A 122 -24.43 1.94 29.47
N ARG A 123 -24.48 0.61 29.73
CA ARG A 123 -23.52 -0.13 30.53
C ARG A 123 -22.37 -0.73 29.75
N ASP A 124 -22.55 -1.03 28.46
CA ASP A 124 -21.48 -1.59 27.60
C ASP A 124 -21.34 -0.73 26.33
N LYS A 125 -20.73 0.43 26.48
CA LYS A 125 -20.24 1.21 25.33
C LYS A 125 -19.10 0.41 24.71
N GLY A 126 -19.41 -0.34 23.64
CA GLY A 126 -18.41 -1.02 22.86
C GLY A 126 -17.28 -0.07 22.45
N VAL A 127 -16.07 -0.55 22.43
CA VAL A 127 -14.89 0.20 21.97
C VAL A 127 -15.16 0.67 20.53
N ASN A 128 -15.10 1.98 20.27
CA ASN A 128 -15.31 2.61 18.96
C ASN A 128 -16.75 2.62 18.40
N GLY A 129 -17.80 2.54 19.22
CA GLY A 129 -19.18 2.63 18.73
C GLY A 129 -19.70 1.36 18.04
N ILE A 130 -19.01 0.25 18.18
CA ILE A 130 -19.47 -1.08 17.74
C ILE A 130 -20.11 -1.78 18.93
N PHE A 131 -21.36 -2.19 18.76
CA PHE A 131 -22.09 -2.97 19.75
C PHE A 131 -22.10 -4.44 19.32
N LYS A 132 -21.89 -5.37 20.27
CA LYS A 132 -21.90 -6.81 20.02
C LYS A 132 -23.00 -7.47 20.81
N MET A 133 -23.73 -8.37 20.18
CA MET A 133 -24.77 -9.18 20.81
C MET A 133 -24.79 -10.59 20.21
N SER A 134 -25.37 -11.53 20.93
CA SER A 134 -25.68 -12.85 20.37
C SER A 134 -26.95 -12.79 19.49
N PRO A 135 -27.16 -13.73 18.56
CA PRO A 135 -28.40 -13.85 17.81
C PRO A 135 -29.63 -13.97 18.73
N ASN A 136 -29.51 -14.69 19.83
CA ASN A 136 -30.59 -14.83 20.82
C ASN A 136 -30.97 -13.50 21.49
N GLU A 137 -29.97 -12.66 21.82
CA GLU A 137 -30.23 -11.31 22.35
C GLU A 137 -30.94 -10.43 21.31
N PHE A 138 -30.52 -10.52 20.03
CA PHE A 138 -31.23 -9.83 18.96
C PHE A 138 -32.68 -10.31 18.84
N TYR A 139 -32.90 -11.62 18.77
CA TYR A 139 -34.27 -12.18 18.67
C TYR A 139 -35.14 -11.88 19.86
N SER A 140 -34.59 -11.69 21.05
CA SER A 140 -35.37 -11.32 22.23
C SER A 140 -36.06 -9.94 22.16
N GLY A 141 -35.60 -9.10 21.24
CA GLY A 141 -36.22 -7.80 20.96
C GLY A 141 -37.32 -7.85 19.88
N VAL A 142 -37.46 -8.94 19.17
CA VAL A 142 -38.46 -9.11 18.10
C VAL A 142 -39.84 -9.39 18.72
N TYR A 143 -40.89 -8.81 18.13
CA TYR A 143 -42.25 -9.10 18.55
C TYR A 143 -42.57 -10.59 18.32
N PRO A 144 -43.27 -11.26 19.26
CA PRO A 144 -43.48 -12.71 19.20
C PRO A 144 -44.06 -13.25 17.90
N ASP A 145 -45.04 -12.57 17.31
CA ASP A 145 -45.67 -13.04 16.05
C ASP A 145 -44.73 -12.90 14.83
N ASP A 146 -43.69 -12.05 14.90
CA ASP A 146 -42.75 -11.84 13.80
C ASP A 146 -41.50 -12.71 13.95
N LEU A 147 -41.26 -13.27 15.14
CA LEU A 147 -40.04 -13.94 15.55
C LEU A 147 -39.75 -15.19 14.72
N ASP A 148 -40.69 -16.13 14.63
CA ASP A 148 -40.46 -17.41 13.98
C ASP A 148 -40.18 -17.21 12.47
N ARG A 149 -40.97 -16.34 11.83
CA ARG A 149 -40.78 -15.99 10.42
C ARG A 149 -39.41 -15.39 10.13
N LEU A 150 -38.95 -14.46 10.97
CA LEU A 150 -37.64 -13.86 10.81
C LEU A 150 -36.52 -14.86 11.07
N ARG A 151 -36.62 -15.63 12.16
CA ARG A 151 -35.63 -16.62 12.56
C ARG A 151 -35.41 -17.65 11.46
N ASP A 152 -36.48 -18.26 10.92
CA ASP A 152 -36.42 -19.27 9.90
C ASP A 152 -35.67 -18.75 8.66
N LYS A 153 -35.96 -17.51 8.24
CA LYS A 153 -35.29 -16.90 7.07
C LYS A 153 -33.80 -16.60 7.35
N MET A 154 -33.49 -16.09 8.52
CA MET A 154 -32.11 -15.76 8.92
C MET A 154 -31.25 -17.03 9.07
N GLU A 155 -31.82 -18.10 9.66
CA GLU A 155 -31.14 -19.39 9.80
C GLU A 155 -30.95 -20.09 8.45
N ALA A 156 -31.92 -20.03 7.56
CA ALA A 156 -31.79 -20.52 6.19
C ALA A 156 -30.69 -19.76 5.43
N LEU A 157 -30.62 -18.44 5.57
CA LEU A 157 -29.55 -17.65 4.98
C LEU A 157 -28.17 -18.00 5.59
N ALA A 158 -28.10 -18.20 6.91
CA ALA A 158 -26.87 -18.56 7.62
C ALA A 158 -26.39 -19.98 7.29
N SER A 159 -27.29 -20.91 6.94
CA SER A 159 -26.93 -22.25 6.46
C SER A 159 -26.43 -22.27 5.00
N GLY A 160 -26.71 -21.19 4.23
CA GLY A 160 -26.39 -21.09 2.81
C GLY A 160 -27.48 -21.61 1.89
N GLU A 161 -28.65 -21.98 2.42
CA GLU A 161 -29.80 -22.50 1.65
C GLU A 161 -30.87 -21.41 1.39
N GLY A 162 -30.74 -20.26 2.14
CA GLY A 162 -31.70 -19.18 2.06
C GLY A 162 -31.46 -18.16 0.96
N GLN A 163 -32.51 -17.42 0.63
CA GLN A 163 -32.42 -16.19 -0.18
C GLN A 163 -32.14 -14.98 0.68
N PRO A 164 -31.73 -13.84 0.08
CA PRO A 164 -31.65 -12.57 0.81
C PRO A 164 -32.91 -12.32 1.63
N VAL A 165 -32.72 -11.87 2.86
CA VAL A 165 -33.84 -11.52 3.76
C VAL A 165 -34.19 -10.06 3.54
N ASP A 166 -35.47 -9.80 3.36
CA ASP A 166 -36.06 -8.47 3.25
C ASP A 166 -37.40 -8.55 4.00
N GLU A 167 -37.45 -8.02 5.23
CA GLU A 167 -38.53 -8.18 6.15
C GLU A 167 -38.84 -6.93 6.95
N GLU A 168 -40.12 -6.60 7.05
CA GLU A 168 -40.62 -5.65 8.05
C GLU A 168 -41.03 -6.40 9.31
N ILE A 169 -40.54 -5.98 10.45
CA ILE A 169 -40.80 -6.56 11.75
C ILE A 169 -41.04 -5.49 12.81
N ARG A 170 -41.69 -5.89 13.89
CA ARG A 170 -41.80 -5.10 15.10
C ARG A 170 -40.64 -5.44 16.04
N TYR A 171 -39.91 -4.44 16.45
CA TYR A 171 -38.75 -4.58 17.33
C TYR A 171 -38.87 -3.63 18.53
N LEU A 172 -38.44 -4.05 19.71
CA LEU A 172 -38.44 -3.22 20.91
C LEU A 172 -37.57 -1.97 20.67
N ASP A 173 -38.14 -0.81 21.03
CA ASP A 173 -37.43 0.45 21.03
C ASP A 173 -36.29 0.48 22.07
N ASP A 174 -35.54 1.56 22.12
CA ASP A 174 -34.40 1.77 23.02
C ASP A 174 -34.82 1.84 24.49
N THR A 175 -36.09 2.16 24.79
CA THR A 175 -36.66 2.13 26.16
C THR A 175 -36.98 0.69 26.59
N GLY A 176 -37.24 -0.22 25.65
CA GLY A 176 -37.72 -1.58 25.93
C GLY A 176 -39.16 -1.67 26.30
N GLU A 177 -39.96 -0.59 26.13
CA GLU A 177 -41.37 -0.50 26.53
C GLU A 177 -42.30 -0.61 25.32
N ASN A 178 -41.87 -0.14 24.15
CA ASN A 178 -42.70 -0.08 22.95
C ASN A 178 -42.08 -0.84 21.79
N TYR A 179 -42.93 -1.31 20.88
CA TYR A 179 -42.48 -1.88 19.61
C TYR A 179 -42.58 -0.84 18.51
N ILE A 180 -41.52 -0.74 17.74
CA ILE A 180 -41.41 0.08 16.53
C ILE A 180 -41.27 -0.83 15.30
N TRP A 181 -41.74 -0.36 14.15
CA TRP A 181 -41.48 -1.06 12.88
C TRP A 181 -40.06 -0.79 12.39
N ILE A 182 -39.38 -1.84 12.06
CA ILE A 182 -38.07 -1.78 11.40
C ILE A 182 -38.07 -2.68 10.18
N GLU A 183 -37.34 -2.28 9.15
CA GLU A 183 -37.06 -3.07 7.97
C GLU A 183 -35.66 -3.69 8.12
N ILE A 184 -35.58 -5.01 7.89
CA ILE A 184 -34.32 -5.75 7.98
C ILE A 184 -34.00 -6.31 6.61
N TYR A 185 -32.82 -5.93 6.13
CA TYR A 185 -32.23 -6.52 4.92
C TYR A 185 -30.98 -7.29 5.29
N ALA A 186 -30.83 -8.54 4.78
CA ALA A 186 -29.66 -9.37 5.03
C ALA A 186 -29.25 -10.17 3.80
N ILE A 187 -27.96 -10.22 3.58
CA ILE A 187 -27.35 -11.04 2.53
C ILE A 187 -26.13 -11.80 3.08
N THR A 188 -25.70 -12.83 2.35
CA THR A 188 -24.42 -13.48 2.60
C THR A 188 -23.27 -12.54 2.22
N GLY A 189 -22.40 -12.20 3.18
CA GLY A 189 -21.27 -11.34 2.96
C GLY A 189 -20.06 -12.07 2.43
N LYS A 190 -19.69 -13.21 3.04
CA LYS A 190 -18.56 -14.06 2.63
C LYS A 190 -18.86 -15.53 2.89
N THR A 191 -18.43 -16.38 1.99
CA THR A 191 -18.51 -17.84 2.12
C THR A 191 -17.14 -18.48 2.30
N ASP A 192 -17.13 -19.66 2.86
CA ASP A 192 -15.97 -20.54 2.87
C ASP A 192 -15.78 -21.23 1.49
N PRO A 193 -14.67 -21.98 1.28
CA PRO A 193 -14.43 -22.66 0.00
C PRO A 193 -15.49 -23.70 -0.39
N VAL A 194 -16.34 -24.15 0.54
CA VAL A 194 -17.42 -25.09 0.31
C VAL A 194 -18.76 -24.37 0.02
N GLY A 195 -18.75 -23.03 0.07
CA GLY A 195 -19.93 -22.19 -0.19
C GLY A 195 -20.76 -21.87 1.06
N LYS A 196 -20.33 -22.29 2.26
CA LYS A 196 -21.05 -22.00 3.51
C LYS A 196 -20.80 -20.57 3.96
N PRO A 197 -21.83 -19.82 4.38
CA PRO A 197 -21.65 -18.47 4.89
C PRO A 197 -20.70 -18.45 6.11
N ILE A 198 -19.73 -17.53 6.07
CA ILE A 198 -18.86 -17.21 7.21
C ILE A 198 -19.53 -16.09 8.00
N TYR A 199 -20.03 -15.09 7.30
CA TYR A 199 -20.81 -14.01 7.90
C TYR A 199 -21.89 -13.48 6.95
N LEU A 200 -22.96 -12.98 7.57
CA LEU A 200 -24.01 -12.22 6.93
C LEU A 200 -23.76 -10.73 7.16
N ILE A 201 -24.26 -9.91 6.25
CA ILE A 201 -24.25 -8.44 6.37
C ILE A 201 -25.63 -7.88 6.08
N GLY A 202 -26.00 -6.86 6.78
CA GLY A 202 -27.27 -6.20 6.59
C GLY A 202 -27.28 -4.76 7.06
#